data_51711b27d2abba17f381a17c14611d55
#
_entry.id   51711b27d2abba17f381a17c14611d55
#
_cell.length_a   1.000
_cell.length_b   1.000
_cell.length_c   1.000
_cell.angle_alpha   90.00
_cell.angle_beta   90.00
_cell.angle_gamma   90.00
#
_symmetry.space_group_name_H-M   'P 1'
#
loop_
_entity.id
_entity.type
_entity.pdbx_description
1 polymer ?
#
loop_
_entity_poly.entity_id
_entity_poly.type
_entity_poly.pdbx_seq_one_letter_code
_entity_poly.pdbx_strand_id
1 'polypeptide(L)'
;MRWVMLDTETTGLRVEEGHRLIEIGCIECIDRRITDRSFHVFINPEREIDEGATQVHGMTWDQLRDKPLFADVAQGLVEFVQGAEVVIHNAEFDRGFLDAELKRAGLEPFSSYCSRLTDSLGHARELHPGQRNSLDALCQRYGISNEHRVLHGALLDARLLAEVYLAMTRGQE
;
A
#
# COMPACT_ATOMS: atom_id res chain seq x y z
N MET A 1 -4.91 -18.04 9.12
CA MET A 1 -4.43 -17.32 7.93
C MET A 1 -4.45 -15.81 8.20
N ARG A 2 -3.34 -15.16 7.97
CA ARG A 2 -3.24 -13.72 8.22
C ARG A 2 -2.82 -13.01 6.94
N TRP A 3 -3.64 -12.06 6.49
CA TRP A 3 -3.32 -11.15 5.40
C TRP A 3 -3.05 -9.75 5.94
N VAL A 4 -2.14 -9.05 5.30
CA VAL A 4 -1.95 -7.61 5.51
C VAL A 4 -2.14 -6.94 4.15
N MET A 5 -3.15 -6.11 4.03
CA MET A 5 -3.34 -5.25 2.87
C MET A 5 -2.51 -4.01 3.08
N LEU A 6 -1.68 -3.69 2.10
CA LEU A 6 -0.74 -2.58 2.21
C LEU A 6 -0.87 -1.66 1.01
N ASP A 7 -0.84 -0.36 1.28
CA ASP A 7 -0.76 0.66 0.25
C ASP A 7 0.22 1.74 0.68
N THR A 8 0.77 2.44 -0.30
CA THR A 8 1.73 3.52 -0.06
C THR A 8 1.39 4.74 -0.90
N GLU A 9 1.87 5.90 -0.44
CA GLU A 9 1.93 7.12 -1.23
C GLU A 9 3.38 7.56 -1.33
N THR A 10 3.73 8.24 -2.41
CA THR A 10 5.11 8.56 -2.75
C THR A 10 5.26 10.00 -3.21
N THR A 11 6.51 10.46 -3.31
CA THR A 11 6.81 11.78 -3.85
C THR A 11 6.72 11.84 -5.39
N GLY A 12 6.66 10.69 -6.06
CA GLY A 12 6.59 10.62 -7.51
C GLY A 12 6.54 9.18 -7.99
N LEU A 13 6.65 8.97 -9.30
CA LEU A 13 6.36 7.68 -9.91
C LEU A 13 7.56 6.73 -10.02
N ARG A 14 8.78 7.27 -10.02
CA ARG A 14 9.96 6.45 -10.31
C ARG A 14 10.95 6.44 -9.16
N VAL A 15 11.11 5.28 -8.54
CA VAL A 15 12.07 5.10 -7.45
C VAL A 15 13.49 5.34 -7.91
N GLU A 16 13.83 4.99 -9.15
CA GLU A 16 15.17 5.21 -9.71
C GLU A 16 15.51 6.69 -9.93
N GLU A 17 14.53 7.58 -9.87
CA GLU A 17 14.74 9.03 -9.93
C GLU A 17 14.88 9.64 -8.53
N GLY A 18 14.99 8.80 -7.49
CA GLY A 18 15.18 9.26 -6.12
C GLY A 18 13.89 9.57 -5.39
N HIS A 19 12.74 9.18 -5.93
CA HIS A 19 11.47 9.37 -5.21
C HIS A 19 11.38 8.48 -3.99
N ARG A 20 10.63 8.94 -2.99
CA ARG A 20 10.59 8.36 -1.65
C ARG A 20 9.16 8.09 -1.23
N LEU A 21 9.00 7.21 -0.24
CA LEU A 21 7.71 6.96 0.42
C LEU A 21 7.35 8.11 1.34
N ILE A 22 6.07 8.47 1.39
CA ILE A 22 5.54 9.50 2.28
C ILE A 22 4.44 9.00 3.20
N GLU A 23 3.81 7.87 2.85
CA GLU A 23 2.76 7.29 3.69
C GLU A 23 2.73 5.78 3.46
N ILE A 24 2.52 5.03 4.55
CA ILE A 24 2.28 3.59 4.49
C ILE A 24 1.03 3.30 5.31
N GLY A 25 0.08 2.56 4.72
CA GLY A 25 -1.11 2.10 5.41
C GLY A 25 -1.26 0.60 5.27
N CYS A 26 -1.51 -0.07 6.39
CA CYS A 26 -1.70 -1.52 6.44
C CYS A 26 -2.95 -1.86 7.22
N ILE A 27 -3.74 -2.79 6.70
CA ILE A 27 -4.94 -3.32 7.35
C ILE A 27 -4.77 -4.82 7.51
N GLU A 28 -5.04 -5.33 8.70
CA GLU A 28 -4.95 -6.76 8.97
C GLU A 28 -6.27 -7.47 8.68
N CYS A 29 -6.19 -8.65 8.06
CA CYS A 29 -7.30 -9.57 7.91
C CYS A 29 -6.90 -10.93 8.48
N ILE A 30 -7.76 -11.52 9.31
CA ILE A 30 -7.53 -12.86 9.83
C ILE A 30 -8.73 -13.73 9.44
N ASP A 31 -8.43 -14.85 8.78
CA ASP A 31 -9.44 -15.80 8.32
C ASP A 31 -10.58 -15.09 7.58
N ARG A 32 -10.20 -14.21 6.65
CA ARG A 32 -11.09 -13.45 5.76
C ARG A 32 -11.94 -12.39 6.48
N ARG A 33 -11.50 -11.92 7.64
CA ARG A 33 -12.19 -10.86 8.37
C ARG A 33 -11.22 -9.71 8.64
N ILE A 34 -11.65 -8.49 8.32
CA ILE A 34 -10.90 -7.29 8.66
C ILE A 34 -10.90 -7.13 10.18
N THR A 35 -9.72 -7.02 10.78
CA THR A 35 -9.58 -6.81 12.21
C THR A 35 -9.50 -5.31 12.54
N ASP A 36 -9.37 -4.98 13.81
CA ASP A 36 -9.15 -3.60 14.24
C ASP A 36 -7.67 -3.22 14.30
N ARG A 37 -6.76 -4.13 13.90
CA ARG A 37 -5.33 -3.84 13.88
C ARG A 37 -4.94 -3.21 12.54
N SER A 38 -4.19 -2.13 12.63
CA SER A 38 -3.68 -1.42 11.46
C SER A 38 -2.29 -0.86 11.76
N PHE A 39 -1.56 -0.53 10.70
CA PHE A 39 -0.31 0.20 10.80
C PHE A 39 -0.44 1.40 9.85
N HIS A 40 -0.20 2.60 10.38
CA HIS A 40 -0.35 3.81 9.57
C HIS A 40 0.70 4.83 9.99
N VAL A 41 1.54 5.23 9.04
CA VAL A 41 2.58 6.24 9.28
C VAL A 41 2.66 7.20 8.11
N PHE A 42 2.94 8.47 8.45
CA PHE A 42 3.42 9.45 7.49
C PHE A 42 4.93 9.58 7.66
N ILE A 43 5.63 9.83 6.57
CA ILE A 43 7.09 9.79 6.53
C ILE A 43 7.63 11.07 5.93
N ASN A 44 8.68 11.60 6.55
CA ASN A 44 9.45 12.69 5.97
C ASN A 44 10.29 12.11 4.81
N PRO A 45 10.01 12.51 3.55
CA PRO A 45 10.71 11.94 2.40
C PRO A 45 12.08 12.57 2.14
N GLU A 46 12.47 13.57 2.93
CA GLU A 46 13.74 14.30 2.79
C GLU A 46 13.91 14.91 1.40
N ARG A 47 12.81 15.24 0.72
CA ARG A 47 12.78 15.90 -0.58
C ARG A 47 11.41 16.51 -0.84
N GLU A 48 11.33 17.37 -1.84
CA GLU A 48 10.07 17.91 -2.29
C GLU A 48 9.24 16.84 -3.01
N ILE A 49 7.94 17.05 -3.04
CA ILE A 49 6.96 16.16 -3.63
C ILE A 49 6.61 16.68 -5.02
N ASP A 50 6.60 15.81 -6.03
CA ASP A 50 6.16 16.19 -7.36
C ASP A 50 4.72 16.68 -7.32
N GLU A 51 4.42 17.76 -8.06
CA GLU A 51 3.08 18.35 -8.09
C GLU A 51 2.02 17.33 -8.51
N GLY A 52 2.35 16.48 -9.50
CA GLY A 52 1.44 15.42 -9.92
C GLY A 52 1.08 14.45 -8.81
N ALA A 53 2.02 14.15 -7.93
CA ALA A 53 1.76 13.30 -6.77
C ALA A 53 0.88 14.02 -5.76
N THR A 54 1.16 15.30 -5.47
CA THR A 54 0.34 16.10 -4.56
C THR A 54 -1.10 16.21 -5.03
N GLN A 55 -1.34 16.27 -6.34
CA GLN A 55 -2.70 16.28 -6.89
C GLN A 55 -3.47 15.00 -6.56
N VAL A 56 -2.77 13.88 -6.41
CA VAL A 56 -3.38 12.59 -6.11
C VAL A 56 -3.68 12.43 -4.61
N HIS A 57 -2.68 12.68 -3.76
CA HIS A 57 -2.81 12.42 -2.31
C HIS A 57 -3.00 13.66 -1.45
N GLY A 58 -2.80 14.85 -2.00
CA GLY A 58 -3.04 16.10 -1.30
C GLY A 58 -2.01 16.50 -0.26
N MET A 59 -0.89 15.79 -0.15
CA MET A 59 0.13 16.08 0.84
C MET A 59 1.24 16.95 0.26
N THR A 60 1.79 17.84 1.10
CA THR A 60 2.85 18.76 0.72
C THR A 60 4.09 18.56 1.59
N TRP A 61 5.23 19.06 1.11
CA TRP A 61 6.48 19.02 1.86
C TRP A 61 6.32 19.65 3.26
N ASP A 62 5.64 20.80 3.35
CA ASP A 62 5.44 21.47 4.63
C ASP A 62 4.73 20.59 5.65
N GLN A 63 3.82 19.73 5.21
CA GLN A 63 3.10 18.80 6.10
C GLN A 63 3.96 17.63 6.54
N LEU A 64 4.93 17.23 5.73
CA LEU A 64 5.71 16.01 5.95
C LEU A 64 7.10 16.25 6.56
N ARG A 65 7.59 17.46 6.50
CA ARG A 65 8.95 17.78 6.98
C ARG A 65 9.16 17.52 8.47
N ASP A 66 8.09 17.49 9.25
CA ASP A 66 8.14 17.22 10.70
C ASP A 66 7.85 15.76 11.04
N LYS A 67 7.62 14.92 10.04
CA LYS A 67 7.31 13.51 10.26
C LYS A 67 8.59 12.70 10.44
N PRO A 68 8.49 11.50 11.05
CA PRO A 68 9.67 10.64 11.21
C PRO A 68 10.25 10.22 9.86
N LEU A 69 11.53 9.90 9.86
CA LEU A 69 12.19 9.32 8.69
C LEU A 69 11.76 7.86 8.54
N PHE A 70 11.91 7.29 7.35
CA PHE A 70 11.59 5.89 7.14
C PHE A 70 12.36 4.98 8.11
N ALA A 71 13.62 5.29 8.37
CA ALA A 71 14.44 4.48 9.30
C ALA A 71 13.81 4.40 10.71
N ASP A 72 13.07 5.44 11.11
CA ASP A 72 12.43 5.48 12.43
C ASP A 72 11.19 4.59 12.51
N VAL A 73 10.52 4.33 11.37
CA VAL A 73 9.28 3.56 11.33
C VAL A 73 9.47 2.16 10.74
N ALA A 74 10.65 1.88 10.20
CA ALA A 74 10.93 0.63 9.49
C ALA A 74 10.72 -0.60 10.38
N GLN A 75 11.15 -0.56 11.64
CA GLN A 75 11.03 -1.69 12.55
C GLN A 75 9.55 -2.01 12.83
N GLY A 76 8.73 -0.98 13.03
CA GLY A 76 7.29 -1.17 13.23
C GLY A 76 6.61 -1.81 12.03
N LEU A 77 6.99 -1.39 10.82
CA LEU A 77 6.47 -1.98 9.59
C LEU A 77 6.85 -3.46 9.48
N VAL A 78 8.14 -3.76 9.67
CA VAL A 78 8.65 -5.14 9.57
C VAL A 78 7.93 -6.05 10.58
N GLU A 79 7.77 -5.59 11.82
CA GLU A 79 7.07 -6.37 12.84
C GLU A 79 5.61 -6.59 12.49
N PHE A 80 4.95 -5.58 11.92
CA PHE A 80 3.52 -5.70 11.56
C PHE A 80 3.30 -6.73 10.45
N VAL A 81 4.17 -6.77 9.43
CA VAL A 81 3.99 -7.68 8.29
C VAL A 81 4.63 -9.06 8.51
N GLN A 82 5.37 -9.24 9.61
CA GLN A 82 6.15 -10.46 9.85
C GLN A 82 5.30 -11.72 9.69
N GLY A 83 5.68 -12.56 8.76
CA GLY A 83 5.04 -13.87 8.53
C GLY A 83 3.67 -13.82 7.86
N ALA A 84 3.15 -12.63 7.53
CA ALA A 84 1.85 -12.52 6.87
C ALA A 84 1.98 -12.63 5.34
N GLU A 85 0.90 -13.02 4.69
CA GLU A 85 0.76 -12.79 3.26
C GLU A 85 0.38 -11.32 3.07
N VAL A 86 1.21 -10.56 2.36
CA VAL A 86 0.97 -9.14 2.10
C VAL A 86 0.35 -8.99 0.72
N VAL A 87 -0.79 -8.30 0.66
CA VAL A 87 -1.53 -8.07 -0.58
C VAL A 87 -1.43 -6.59 -0.94
N ILE A 88 -0.95 -6.30 -2.14
CA ILE A 88 -0.78 -4.94 -2.63
C ILE A 88 -1.38 -4.86 -4.04
N HIS A 89 -2.10 -3.77 -4.33
CA HIS A 89 -2.63 -3.54 -5.67
C HIS A 89 -1.57 -2.86 -6.52
N ASN A 90 -1.05 -3.57 -7.52
CA ASN A 90 0.12 -3.20 -8.31
C ASN A 90 1.41 -3.30 -7.49
N ALA A 91 1.65 -4.50 -6.96
CA ALA A 91 2.69 -4.76 -5.96
C ALA A 91 4.11 -4.38 -6.39
N GLU A 92 4.44 -4.52 -7.67
CA GLU A 92 5.80 -4.18 -8.15
C GLU A 92 6.15 -2.71 -7.94
N PHE A 93 5.16 -1.82 -8.06
CA PHE A 93 5.35 -0.40 -7.79
C PHE A 93 5.76 -0.15 -6.34
N ASP A 94 4.96 -0.63 -5.41
CA ASP A 94 5.20 -0.43 -3.97
C ASP A 94 6.45 -1.17 -3.50
N ARG A 95 6.67 -2.38 -4.02
CA ARG A 95 7.84 -3.18 -3.66
C ARG A 95 9.13 -2.44 -4.00
N GLY A 96 9.18 -1.79 -5.15
CA GLY A 96 10.37 -1.01 -5.53
C GLY A 96 10.70 0.07 -4.52
N PHE A 97 9.69 0.81 -4.06
CA PHE A 97 9.87 1.84 -3.05
C PHE A 97 10.21 1.25 -1.68
N LEU A 98 9.51 0.20 -1.27
CA LEU A 98 9.78 -0.46 0.01
C LEU A 98 11.21 -1.02 0.07
N ASP A 99 11.64 -1.70 -0.98
CA ASP A 99 12.99 -2.27 -1.04
C ASP A 99 14.07 -1.18 -1.00
N ALA A 100 13.86 -0.07 -1.72
CA ALA A 100 14.80 1.04 -1.71
C ALA A 100 14.92 1.67 -0.31
N GLU A 101 13.79 1.87 0.36
CA GLU A 101 13.79 2.45 1.71
C GLU A 101 14.41 1.50 2.73
N LEU A 102 14.08 0.22 2.66
CA LEU A 102 14.65 -0.79 3.56
C LEU A 102 16.16 -0.89 3.38
N LYS A 103 16.63 -0.88 2.14
CA LYS A 103 18.06 -0.89 1.85
C LYS A 103 18.79 0.31 2.45
N ARG A 104 18.20 1.51 2.33
CA ARG A 104 18.75 2.73 2.94
C ARG A 104 18.82 2.61 4.46
N ALA A 105 17.87 1.91 5.07
CA ALA A 105 17.83 1.68 6.51
C ALA A 105 18.72 0.51 6.97
N GLY A 106 19.42 -0.14 6.06
CA GLY A 106 20.29 -1.27 6.38
C GLY A 106 19.56 -2.57 6.63
N LEU A 107 18.34 -2.70 6.10
CA LEU A 107 17.50 -3.88 6.29
C LEU A 107 17.40 -4.71 5.01
N GLU A 108 16.82 -5.90 5.13
CA GLU A 108 16.66 -6.84 4.04
C GLU A 108 15.52 -6.41 3.10
N PRO A 109 15.41 -7.00 1.88
CA PRO A 109 14.29 -6.75 1.01
C PRO A 109 12.95 -7.09 1.69
N PHE A 110 11.89 -6.39 1.27
CA PHE A 110 10.58 -6.52 1.91
C PHE A 110 10.07 -7.96 1.93
N SER A 111 10.29 -8.71 0.86
CA SER A 111 9.84 -10.11 0.75
C SER A 111 10.47 -11.03 1.78
N SER A 112 11.58 -10.62 2.42
CA SER A 112 12.22 -11.42 3.48
C SER A 112 11.40 -11.43 4.77
N TYR A 113 10.49 -10.48 4.95
CA TYR A 113 9.74 -10.30 6.20
C TYR A 113 8.32 -10.89 6.15
N CYS A 114 7.74 -11.00 4.96
CA CYS A 114 6.41 -11.58 4.82
C CYS A 114 6.49 -13.01 4.29
N SER A 115 5.44 -13.80 4.49
CA SER A 115 5.41 -15.17 3.99
C SER A 115 5.21 -15.21 2.47
N ARG A 116 4.51 -14.22 1.93
CA ARG A 116 4.21 -14.11 0.50
C ARG A 116 3.81 -12.68 0.17
N LEU A 117 4.19 -12.22 -1.01
CA LEU A 117 3.74 -10.94 -1.56
C LEU A 117 2.82 -11.23 -2.74
N THR A 118 1.58 -10.79 -2.65
CA THR A 118 0.54 -11.06 -3.64
C THR A 118 0.13 -9.75 -4.33
N ASP A 119 0.09 -9.79 -5.67
CA ASP A 119 -0.35 -8.65 -6.46
C ASP A 119 -1.84 -8.81 -6.81
N SER A 120 -2.70 -8.02 -6.16
CA SER A 120 -4.13 -8.06 -6.41
C SER A 120 -4.51 -7.53 -7.80
N LEU A 121 -3.69 -6.64 -8.38
CA LEU A 121 -3.92 -6.18 -9.75
C LEU A 121 -3.73 -7.33 -10.75
N GLY A 122 -2.67 -8.12 -10.59
CA GLY A 122 -2.44 -9.31 -11.42
C GLY A 122 -3.60 -10.29 -11.31
N HIS A 123 -4.08 -10.53 -10.09
CA HIS A 123 -5.22 -11.41 -9.85
C HIS A 123 -6.50 -10.87 -10.53
N ALA A 124 -6.74 -9.56 -10.42
CA ALA A 124 -7.91 -8.94 -11.06
C ALA A 124 -7.86 -9.05 -12.57
N ARG A 125 -6.67 -8.90 -13.17
CA ARG A 125 -6.49 -9.05 -14.62
C ARG A 125 -6.81 -10.45 -15.11
N GLU A 126 -6.53 -11.45 -14.31
CA GLU A 126 -6.89 -12.84 -14.65
C GLU A 126 -8.40 -13.07 -14.58
N LEU A 127 -9.07 -12.47 -13.58
CA LEU A 127 -10.52 -12.60 -13.41
C LEU A 127 -11.31 -11.76 -14.41
N HIS A 128 -10.79 -10.60 -14.78
CA HIS A 128 -11.48 -9.60 -15.62
C HIS A 128 -10.60 -9.15 -16.78
N PRO A 129 -10.23 -10.05 -17.70
CA PRO A 129 -9.36 -9.69 -18.80
C PRO A 129 -9.99 -8.63 -19.71
N GLY A 130 -9.18 -7.68 -20.16
CA GLY A 130 -9.63 -6.62 -21.06
C GLY A 130 -10.48 -5.53 -20.42
N GLN A 131 -10.65 -5.57 -19.09
CA GLN A 131 -11.39 -4.56 -18.36
C GLN A 131 -10.45 -3.69 -17.53
N ARG A 132 -10.98 -2.58 -17.02
CA ARG A 132 -10.23 -1.75 -16.09
C ARG A 132 -10.18 -2.46 -14.73
N ASN A 133 -9.00 -2.50 -14.13
CA ASN A 133 -8.77 -3.18 -12.85
C ASN A 133 -8.06 -2.28 -11.84
N SER A 134 -8.22 -0.95 -11.97
CA SER A 134 -7.81 -0.03 -10.91
C SER A 134 -8.63 -0.29 -9.66
N LEU A 135 -8.14 0.20 -8.52
CA LEU A 135 -8.88 0.04 -7.26
C LEU A 135 -10.30 0.65 -7.39
N ASP A 136 -10.42 1.84 -7.98
CA ASP A 136 -11.73 2.46 -8.19
C ASP A 136 -12.63 1.62 -9.08
N ALA A 137 -12.11 1.08 -10.17
CA ALA A 137 -12.89 0.23 -11.08
C ALA A 137 -13.38 -1.03 -10.36
N LEU A 138 -12.54 -1.62 -9.52
CA LEU A 138 -12.93 -2.80 -8.75
C LEU A 138 -13.96 -2.47 -7.68
N CYS A 139 -13.84 -1.33 -7.02
CA CYS A 139 -14.86 -0.88 -6.08
C CYS A 139 -16.23 -0.77 -6.76
N GLN A 140 -16.28 -0.15 -7.94
CA GLN A 140 -17.53 -0.04 -8.70
C GLN A 140 -18.07 -1.40 -9.11
N ARG A 141 -17.20 -2.29 -9.59
CA ARG A 141 -17.59 -3.62 -10.06
C ARG A 141 -18.17 -4.49 -8.95
N TYR A 142 -17.61 -4.39 -7.75
CA TYR A 142 -18.03 -5.21 -6.62
C TYR A 142 -19.01 -4.49 -5.69
N GLY A 143 -19.48 -3.30 -6.07
CA GLY A 143 -20.47 -2.58 -5.27
C GLY A 143 -19.95 -2.06 -3.94
N ILE A 144 -18.65 -1.72 -3.88
CA ILE A 144 -18.01 -1.19 -2.69
C ILE A 144 -17.93 0.33 -2.81
N SER A 145 -18.45 1.04 -1.79
CA SER A 145 -18.44 2.50 -1.81
C SER A 145 -17.03 3.04 -1.68
N ASN A 146 -16.66 3.94 -2.61
CA ASN A 146 -15.40 4.68 -2.57
C ASN A 146 -15.67 6.21 -2.63
N GLU A 147 -16.86 6.63 -2.21
CA GLU A 147 -17.26 8.04 -2.31
C GLU A 147 -16.40 9.00 -1.50
N HIS A 148 -15.73 8.51 -0.46
CA HIS A 148 -14.84 9.33 0.36
C HIS A 148 -13.41 9.38 -0.18
N ARG A 149 -13.14 8.73 -1.31
CA ARG A 149 -11.82 8.69 -1.92
C ARG A 149 -11.63 9.87 -2.88
N VAL A 150 -11.77 11.09 -2.33
CA VAL A 150 -11.52 12.33 -3.09
C VAL A 150 -10.03 12.49 -3.30
N LEU A 151 -9.24 12.29 -2.24
CA LEU A 151 -7.78 12.22 -2.29
C LEU A 151 -7.35 10.81 -1.92
N HIS A 152 -6.27 10.33 -2.53
CA HIS A 152 -5.75 9.01 -2.24
C HIS A 152 -4.95 9.04 -0.93
N GLY A 153 -5.34 8.22 0.04
CA GLY A 153 -4.62 8.03 1.30
C GLY A 153 -4.33 6.55 1.49
N ALA A 154 -3.13 6.23 1.99
CA ALA A 154 -2.68 4.85 2.03
C ALA A 154 -3.53 3.97 2.94
N LEU A 155 -3.96 4.48 4.10
CA LEU A 155 -4.78 3.67 5.01
C LEU A 155 -6.18 3.43 4.45
N LEU A 156 -6.82 4.46 3.90
CA LEU A 156 -8.13 4.31 3.26
C LEU A 156 -8.04 3.32 2.09
N ASP A 157 -7.02 3.46 1.26
CA ASP A 157 -6.85 2.59 0.10
C ASP A 157 -6.55 1.15 0.51
N ALA A 158 -5.78 0.93 1.58
CA ALA A 158 -5.56 -0.40 2.10
C ALA A 158 -6.86 -1.03 2.60
N ARG A 159 -7.74 -0.24 3.22
CA ARG A 159 -9.04 -0.73 3.66
C ARG A 159 -9.96 -1.06 2.49
N LEU A 160 -10.00 -0.19 1.47
CA LEU A 160 -10.76 -0.47 0.25
C LEU A 160 -10.22 -1.73 -0.44
N LEU A 161 -8.90 -1.88 -0.48
CA LEU A 161 -8.29 -3.09 -1.04
C LEU A 161 -8.72 -4.34 -0.27
N ALA A 162 -8.80 -4.26 1.06
CA ALA A 162 -9.27 -5.40 1.86
C ALA A 162 -10.69 -5.81 1.45
N GLU A 163 -11.60 -4.84 1.32
CA GLU A 163 -12.97 -5.13 0.90
C GLU A 163 -13.03 -5.68 -0.52
N VAL A 164 -12.26 -5.09 -1.44
CA VAL A 164 -12.19 -5.54 -2.84
C VAL A 164 -11.62 -6.96 -2.91
N TYR A 165 -10.52 -7.22 -2.22
CA TYR A 165 -9.86 -8.51 -2.29
C TYR A 165 -10.72 -9.63 -1.71
N LEU A 166 -11.42 -9.35 -0.62
CA LEU A 166 -12.39 -10.30 -0.04
C LEU A 166 -13.51 -10.61 -1.04
N ALA A 167 -14.05 -9.60 -1.72
CA ALA A 167 -15.08 -9.82 -2.73
C ALA A 167 -14.54 -10.59 -3.95
N MET A 168 -13.35 -10.21 -4.41
CA MET A 168 -12.72 -10.77 -5.60
C MET A 168 -12.34 -12.23 -5.42
N THR A 169 -11.99 -12.63 -4.20
CA THR A 169 -11.57 -14.01 -3.89
C THR A 169 -12.67 -14.85 -3.25
N ARG A 170 -13.90 -14.36 -3.25
CA ARG A 170 -15.05 -15.10 -2.69
C ARG A 170 -15.22 -16.42 -3.43
N GLY A 171 -15.26 -17.53 -2.68
CA GLY A 171 -15.39 -18.86 -3.25
C GLY A 171 -14.07 -19.50 -3.69
N GLN A 172 -12.94 -18.87 -3.43
CA GLN A 172 -11.61 -19.40 -3.77
C GLN A 172 -10.87 -19.92 -2.52
N GLU A 173 -11.58 -20.49 -1.60
CA GLU A 173 -11.04 -21.00 -0.34
C GLU A 173 -10.49 -22.42 -0.46
#